data_cdff3ec056ad41cbf30a8a5c2cc1b2ff
#
_entry.id   cdff3ec056ad41cbf30a8a5c2cc1b2ff
#
_cell.length_a   1.000
_cell.length_b   1.000
_cell.length_c   1.000
_cell.angle_alpha   90.00
_cell.angle_beta   90.00
_cell.angle_gamma   90.00
#
_symmetry.space_group_name_H-M   'P 1'
#
loop_
_entity.id
_entity.type
_entity.pdbx_description
1 polymer ?
#
loop_
_entity_poly.entity_id
_entity_poly.type
_entity_poly.pdbx_seq_one_letter_code
_entity_poly.pdbx_strand_id
1 'polypeptide(L)'
;SLICNTGIYIDERSTSNMDTIISSIRNMVSKYNIKGAVVDYLQIVNINGEGSNEETKLGVASRRLKNLAKDLNIWIMALSQLNRNDANPYPTLGRLRGSGQIGEAADIVAFVYRPEYYNSSKQYPDEFSEISTKDTALIDVAKGRNIGTFRFMTKFNKAITHFSNIDDLSEVNRELIAADIEAPF
;
A
#
# COMPACT_ATOMS: atom_id res chain seq x y z
N SER A 1 -8.12 23.41 -12.51
CA SER A 1 -7.77 22.21 -11.73
C SER A 1 -9.06 21.52 -11.30
N LEU A 2 -9.23 20.27 -11.70
CA LEU A 2 -10.41 19.43 -11.46
C LEU A 2 -10.58 18.96 -9.99
N ILE A 3 -9.72 19.42 -9.07
CA ILE A 3 -9.69 19.01 -7.66
C ILE A 3 -10.39 20.03 -6.75
N CYS A 4 -10.92 21.11 -7.28
CA CYS A 4 -11.70 22.07 -6.49
C CYS A 4 -12.97 21.42 -5.97
N ASN A 5 -13.14 21.36 -4.65
CA ASN A 5 -14.26 20.79 -3.87
C ASN A 5 -14.21 19.32 -3.48
N THR A 6 -13.09 18.59 -3.68
CA THR A 6 -12.99 17.18 -3.26
C THR A 6 -12.56 17.01 -1.80
N GLY A 7 -12.12 18.07 -1.12
CA GLY A 7 -11.51 17.97 0.21
C GLY A 7 -10.10 17.32 0.19
N ILE A 8 -9.47 17.19 -0.99
CA ILE A 8 -8.13 16.68 -1.16
C ILE A 8 -7.17 17.85 -1.35
N TYR A 9 -6.10 17.87 -0.56
CA TYR A 9 -5.04 18.89 -0.62
C TYR A 9 -3.71 18.19 -0.96
N ILE A 10 -3.01 18.70 -1.96
CA ILE A 10 -1.74 18.14 -2.43
C ILE A 10 -0.61 19.10 -2.04
N ASP A 11 0.44 18.57 -1.41
CA ASP A 11 1.69 19.28 -1.17
C ASP A 11 2.65 18.95 -2.30
N GLU A 12 2.81 19.84 -3.25
CA GLU A 12 3.67 19.69 -4.44
C GLU A 12 5.13 20.09 -4.16
N ARG A 13 5.47 20.46 -2.94
CA ARG A 13 6.85 20.85 -2.63
C ARG A 13 7.77 19.65 -2.76
N SER A 14 8.84 19.80 -3.53
CA SER A 14 9.89 18.81 -3.70
C SER A 14 10.79 18.71 -2.46
N THR A 15 10.23 18.25 -1.34
CA THR A 15 10.99 18.03 -0.12
C THR A 15 10.83 16.59 0.34
N SER A 16 11.93 15.98 0.69
CA SER A 16 11.96 14.68 1.35
C SER A 16 12.31 14.76 2.84
N ASN A 17 12.51 15.98 3.37
CA ASN A 17 12.89 16.16 4.77
C ASN A 17 11.70 15.87 5.70
N MET A 18 11.91 14.97 6.67
CA MET A 18 10.87 14.52 7.60
C MET A 18 10.27 15.65 8.43
N ASP A 19 11.08 16.62 8.87
CA ASP A 19 10.60 17.76 9.68
C ASP A 19 9.69 18.66 8.87
N THR A 20 10.01 18.85 7.59
CA THR A 20 9.18 19.61 6.65
C THR A 20 7.85 18.89 6.38
N ILE A 21 7.87 17.55 6.20
CA ILE A 21 6.66 16.76 6.01
C ILE A 21 5.74 16.88 7.23
N ILE A 22 6.28 16.70 8.44
CA ILE A 22 5.53 16.84 9.70
C ILE A 22 4.92 18.24 9.82
N SER A 23 5.70 19.28 9.55
CA SER A 23 5.24 20.69 9.60
C SER A 23 4.13 20.94 8.58
N SER A 24 4.22 20.35 7.39
CA SER A 24 3.20 20.44 6.36
C SER A 24 1.90 19.82 6.81
N ILE A 25 1.94 18.59 7.33
CA ILE A 25 0.75 17.89 7.82
C ILE A 25 0.09 18.69 8.96
N ARG A 26 0.86 19.21 9.94
CA ARG A 26 0.35 20.07 11.02
C ARG A 26 -0.37 21.32 10.48
N ASN A 27 0.25 21.96 9.49
CA ASN A 27 -0.34 23.14 8.83
C ASN A 27 -1.66 22.79 8.12
N MET A 28 -1.71 21.67 7.40
CA MET A 28 -2.92 21.24 6.70
C MET A 28 -4.05 20.86 7.67
N VAL A 29 -3.73 20.24 8.79
CA VAL A 29 -4.71 19.98 9.86
C VAL A 29 -5.25 21.28 10.41
N SER A 30 -4.40 22.23 10.75
CA SER A 30 -4.81 23.53 11.31
C SER A 30 -5.63 24.36 10.33
N LYS A 31 -5.22 24.39 9.07
CA LYS A 31 -5.82 25.26 8.06
C LYS A 31 -7.08 24.66 7.42
N TYR A 32 -7.08 23.37 7.17
CA TYR A 32 -8.12 22.70 6.37
C TYR A 32 -8.89 21.63 7.15
N ASN A 33 -8.51 21.38 8.43
CA ASN A 33 -9.12 20.35 9.27
C ASN A 33 -9.15 18.96 8.62
N ILE A 34 -8.05 18.60 7.92
CA ILE A 34 -7.94 17.28 7.29
C ILE A 34 -8.03 16.18 8.35
N LYS A 35 -8.60 15.04 7.97
CA LYS A 35 -8.79 13.87 8.84
C LYS A 35 -7.77 12.78 8.60
N GLY A 36 -6.96 12.92 7.56
CA GLY A 36 -5.92 11.98 7.23
C GLY A 36 -4.86 12.55 6.32
N ALA A 37 -3.73 11.86 6.21
CA ALA A 37 -2.64 12.20 5.31
C ALA A 37 -2.09 10.94 4.62
N VAL A 38 -1.66 11.09 3.38
CA VAL A 38 -0.96 10.05 2.62
C VAL A 38 0.47 10.52 2.39
N VAL A 39 1.45 9.67 2.68
CA VAL A 39 2.88 9.90 2.41
C VAL A 39 3.33 8.90 1.35
N ASP A 40 3.64 9.39 0.15
CA ASP A 40 4.08 8.60 -0.99
C ASP A 40 5.51 8.99 -1.36
N TYR A 41 6.50 8.19 -1.04
CA TYR A 41 6.59 6.97 -0.25
C TYR A 41 7.75 7.08 0.77
N LEU A 42 7.82 6.15 1.74
CA LEU A 42 8.75 6.26 2.88
C LEU A 42 10.22 6.28 2.49
N GLN A 43 10.63 5.58 1.44
CA GLN A 43 12.05 5.43 1.07
C GLN A 43 12.71 6.72 0.57
N ILE A 44 11.93 7.72 0.15
CA ILE A 44 12.49 9.03 -0.22
C ILE A 44 12.61 9.98 0.96
N VAL A 45 12.10 9.61 2.15
CA VAL A 45 12.10 10.49 3.31
C VAL A 45 13.51 10.58 3.92
N ASN A 46 14.06 11.78 3.98
CA ASN A 46 15.32 12.07 4.61
C ASN A 46 15.15 12.50 6.06
N ILE A 47 16.01 11.96 6.93
CA ILE A 47 16.09 12.30 8.35
C ILE A 47 17.47 12.84 8.63
N ASN A 48 17.54 14.09 9.05
CA ASN A 48 18.82 14.75 9.40
C ASN A 48 19.43 14.12 10.64
N GLY A 49 20.73 13.82 10.58
CA GLY A 49 21.53 13.43 11.77
C GLY A 49 21.41 11.96 12.20
N GLU A 50 20.59 11.15 11.57
CA GLU A 50 20.47 9.74 11.93
C GLU A 50 21.13 8.82 10.91
N GLY A 51 22.06 8.02 11.44
CA GLY A 51 22.75 6.84 10.96
C GLY A 51 22.80 6.50 9.48
N SER A 52 23.84 5.83 9.08
CA SER A 52 24.11 5.42 7.69
C SER A 52 23.19 4.30 7.16
N ASN A 53 22.35 3.68 8.00
CA ASN A 53 21.51 2.54 7.62
C ASN A 53 20.09 3.01 7.25
N GLU A 54 19.69 2.72 6.00
CA GLU A 54 18.35 3.01 5.46
C GLU A 54 17.24 2.40 6.33
N GLU A 55 17.47 1.23 6.88
CA GLU A 55 16.56 0.52 7.75
C GLU A 55 16.20 1.29 9.02
N THR A 56 17.23 1.85 9.68
CA THR A 56 17.06 2.70 10.86
C THR A 56 16.27 3.96 10.51
N LYS A 57 16.57 4.60 9.38
CA LYS A 57 15.84 5.80 8.89
C LYS A 57 14.36 5.52 8.69
N LEU A 58 14.03 4.42 8.01
CA LEU A 58 12.64 4.03 7.79
C LEU A 58 11.90 3.75 9.11
N GLY A 59 12.55 3.11 10.06
CA GLY A 59 12.00 2.88 11.39
C GLY A 59 11.72 4.18 12.15
N VAL A 60 12.64 5.13 12.11
CA VAL A 60 12.46 6.45 12.73
C VAL A 60 11.33 7.23 12.06
N ALA A 61 11.29 7.25 10.71
CA ALA A 61 10.21 7.89 9.96
C ALA A 61 8.84 7.33 10.36
N SER A 62 8.72 6.01 10.40
CA SER A 62 7.47 5.33 10.75
C SER A 62 7.01 5.66 12.17
N ARG A 63 7.91 5.65 13.16
CA ARG A 63 7.59 6.04 14.54
C ARG A 63 7.18 7.50 14.65
N ARG A 64 7.86 8.40 13.92
CA ARG A 64 7.52 9.83 13.92
C ARG A 64 6.14 10.09 13.30
N LEU A 65 5.80 9.42 12.19
CA LEU A 65 4.46 9.49 11.59
C LEU A 65 3.39 8.92 12.53
N LYS A 66 3.68 7.80 13.21
CA LYS A 66 2.77 7.22 14.20
C LYS A 66 2.49 8.19 15.35
N ASN A 67 3.52 8.85 15.88
CA ASN A 67 3.34 9.83 16.95
C ASN A 67 2.54 11.04 16.46
N LEU A 68 2.86 11.53 15.24
CA LEU A 68 2.12 12.63 14.63
C LEU A 68 0.62 12.30 14.44
N ALA A 69 0.32 11.08 14.00
CA ALA A 69 -1.07 10.61 13.83
C ALA A 69 -1.84 10.67 15.17
N LYS A 70 -1.19 10.22 16.26
CA LYS A 70 -1.77 10.30 17.62
C LYS A 70 -1.93 11.74 18.10
N ASP A 71 -0.89 12.57 17.95
CA ASP A 71 -0.90 13.97 18.40
C ASP A 71 -2.02 14.78 17.76
N LEU A 72 -2.26 14.54 16.47
CA LEU A 72 -3.22 15.29 15.68
C LEU A 72 -4.60 14.62 15.60
N ASN A 73 -4.74 13.41 16.14
CA ASN A 73 -5.94 12.57 16.04
C ASN A 73 -6.42 12.41 14.58
N ILE A 74 -5.48 12.04 13.70
CA ILE A 74 -5.73 11.75 12.27
C ILE A 74 -5.20 10.38 11.93
N TRP A 75 -5.67 9.78 10.81
CA TRP A 75 -4.99 8.63 10.23
C TRP A 75 -3.83 9.07 9.31
N ILE A 76 -2.77 8.26 9.26
CA ILE A 76 -1.68 8.47 8.29
C ILE A 76 -1.45 7.15 7.55
N MET A 77 -1.57 7.20 6.22
CA MET A 77 -1.20 6.11 5.31
C MET A 77 0.18 6.41 4.74
N ALA A 78 1.14 5.53 4.98
CA ALA A 78 2.47 5.63 4.42
C ALA A 78 2.69 4.49 3.42
N LEU A 79 3.02 4.83 2.17
CA LEU A 79 3.36 3.85 1.14
C LEU A 79 4.81 3.40 1.32
N SER A 80 5.07 2.13 1.09
CA SER A 80 6.40 1.56 1.21
C SER A 80 6.65 0.52 0.12
N GLN A 81 7.82 0.61 -0.51
CA GLN A 81 8.26 -0.42 -1.45
C GLN A 81 8.73 -1.68 -0.72
N LEU A 82 8.50 -2.82 -1.34
CA LEU A 82 9.03 -4.10 -0.88
C LEU A 82 10.41 -4.37 -1.48
N ASN A 83 11.24 -5.12 -0.77
CA ASN A 83 12.45 -5.68 -1.33
C ASN A 83 12.09 -6.63 -2.48
N ARG A 84 12.80 -6.52 -3.60
CA ARG A 84 12.63 -7.43 -4.74
C ARG A 84 13.03 -8.85 -4.33
N ASN A 85 12.19 -9.80 -4.68
CA ASN A 85 12.49 -11.23 -4.59
C ASN A 85 11.80 -11.93 -5.76
N ASP A 86 12.56 -12.17 -6.82
CA ASP A 86 12.04 -12.76 -8.05
C ASP A 86 11.69 -14.26 -7.87
N ALA A 87 12.33 -14.94 -6.93
CA ALA A 87 12.04 -16.33 -6.63
C ALA A 87 10.67 -16.54 -5.96
N ASN A 88 10.28 -15.60 -5.12
CA ASN A 88 8.95 -15.60 -4.50
C ASN A 88 8.42 -14.16 -4.42
N PRO A 89 7.60 -13.70 -5.37
CA PRO A 89 7.07 -12.34 -5.39
C PRO A 89 5.95 -12.09 -4.38
N TYR A 90 5.41 -13.11 -3.69
CA TYR A 90 4.37 -12.93 -2.69
C TYR A 90 4.86 -12.00 -1.57
N PRO A 91 4.12 -10.93 -1.25
CA PRO A 91 4.52 -9.97 -0.23
C PRO A 91 4.40 -10.57 1.17
N THR A 92 5.37 -10.25 2.03
CA THR A 92 5.36 -10.66 3.43
C THR A 92 5.91 -9.54 4.31
N LEU A 93 5.61 -9.58 5.61
CA LEU A 93 6.17 -8.61 6.57
C LEU A 93 7.71 -8.59 6.53
N GLY A 94 8.36 -9.74 6.35
CA GLY A 94 9.82 -9.83 6.23
C GLY A 94 10.41 -9.17 4.98
N ARG A 95 9.58 -8.87 3.96
CA ARG A 95 9.97 -8.17 2.74
C ARG A 95 9.79 -6.66 2.79
N LEU A 96 9.17 -6.13 3.82
CA LEU A 96 9.21 -4.69 4.05
C LEU A 96 10.67 -4.28 4.25
N ARG A 97 11.15 -3.34 3.45
CA ARG A 97 12.49 -2.76 3.60
C ARG A 97 12.56 -2.08 4.98
N GLY A 98 13.50 -2.47 5.83
CA GLY A 98 13.49 -2.05 7.24
C GLY A 98 12.44 -2.77 8.09
N SER A 99 12.17 -4.03 7.79
CA SER A 99 10.96 -4.80 8.10
C SER A 99 10.53 -4.82 9.57
N GLY A 100 11.47 -4.96 10.50
CA GLY A 100 11.12 -4.99 11.92
C GLY A 100 10.47 -3.68 12.39
N GLN A 101 11.12 -2.56 12.13
CA GLN A 101 10.74 -1.27 12.71
C GLN A 101 9.50 -0.65 12.07
N ILE A 102 9.30 -0.78 10.73
CA ILE A 102 8.07 -0.31 10.07
C ILE A 102 6.89 -1.14 10.55
N GLY A 103 7.05 -2.47 10.53
CA GLY A 103 6.02 -3.39 10.99
C GLY A 103 5.63 -3.16 12.45
N GLU A 104 6.57 -2.82 13.32
CA GLU A 104 6.29 -2.51 14.73
C GLU A 104 5.50 -1.21 14.90
N ALA A 105 5.88 -0.15 14.18
CA ALA A 105 5.25 1.16 14.30
C ALA A 105 3.81 1.18 13.78
N ALA A 106 3.54 0.50 12.66
CA ALA A 106 2.23 0.49 12.02
C ALA A 106 1.16 -0.25 12.85
N ASP A 107 -0.07 0.26 12.88
CA ASP A 107 -1.23 -0.45 13.44
C ASP A 107 -1.79 -1.45 12.43
N ILE A 108 -1.75 -1.10 11.15
CA ILE A 108 -2.22 -1.92 10.03
C ILE A 108 -1.10 -1.99 9.00
N VAL A 109 -0.84 -3.18 8.48
CA VAL A 109 0.02 -3.40 7.30
C VAL A 109 -0.78 -4.18 6.29
N ALA A 110 -0.99 -3.58 5.13
CA ALA A 110 -1.68 -4.20 4.01
C ALA A 110 -0.77 -4.30 2.80
N PHE A 111 -0.78 -5.45 2.15
CA PHE A 111 -0.05 -5.70 0.91
C PHE A 111 -1.02 -5.77 -0.27
N VAL A 112 -0.56 -5.31 -1.42
CA VAL A 112 -1.23 -5.51 -2.70
C VAL A 112 -0.42 -6.50 -3.51
N TYR A 113 -1.01 -7.65 -3.82
CA TYR A 113 -0.35 -8.68 -4.61
C TYR A 113 -1.08 -8.91 -5.93
N ARG A 114 -0.32 -8.79 -7.04
CA ARG A 114 -0.79 -8.98 -8.41
C ARG A 114 0.15 -9.93 -9.13
N PRO A 115 -0.11 -11.24 -9.15
CA PRO A 115 0.75 -12.23 -9.83
C PRO A 115 0.98 -11.91 -11.29
N GLU A 116 -0.06 -11.44 -12.00
CA GLU A 116 0.00 -11.03 -13.42
C GLU A 116 1.13 -10.03 -13.68
N TYR A 117 1.41 -9.11 -12.75
CA TYR A 117 2.46 -8.11 -12.89
C TYR A 117 3.87 -8.71 -13.01
N TYR A 118 4.08 -9.87 -12.44
CA TYR A 118 5.39 -10.54 -12.38
C TYR A 118 5.64 -11.51 -13.54
N ASN A 119 4.79 -11.52 -14.58
CA ASN A 119 4.87 -12.43 -15.72
C ASN A 119 5.09 -13.90 -15.31
N SER A 120 4.50 -14.31 -14.23
CA SER A 120 4.69 -15.65 -13.71
C SER A 120 3.33 -16.36 -13.67
N SER A 121 3.34 -17.64 -14.02
CA SER A 121 2.22 -18.58 -13.85
C SER A 121 1.87 -18.80 -12.36
N LYS A 122 2.13 -17.82 -11.50
CA LYS A 122 1.96 -17.96 -10.06
C LYS A 122 0.51 -17.74 -9.73
N GLN A 123 -0.03 -18.71 -9.05
CA GLN A 123 -1.37 -18.70 -8.50
C GLN A 123 -1.40 -17.85 -7.23
N TYR A 124 -2.57 -17.49 -6.82
CA TYR A 124 -2.78 -16.96 -5.48
C TYR A 124 -2.57 -18.07 -4.43
N PRO A 125 -2.21 -17.71 -3.19
CA PRO A 125 -2.02 -18.71 -2.15
C PRO A 125 -3.35 -19.27 -1.64
N ASP A 126 -3.28 -20.49 -1.10
CA ASP A 126 -4.29 -21.14 -0.27
C ASP A 126 -5.72 -21.09 -0.87
N GLU A 127 -6.65 -20.48 -0.16
CA GLU A 127 -8.08 -20.38 -0.51
C GLU A 127 -8.36 -19.63 -1.81
N PHE A 128 -7.40 -18.91 -2.34
CA PHE A 128 -7.55 -18.13 -3.58
C PHE A 128 -6.87 -18.80 -4.79
N SER A 129 -6.34 -20.01 -4.65
CA SER A 129 -5.58 -20.71 -5.70
C SER A 129 -6.37 -20.95 -6.98
N GLU A 130 -7.68 -21.10 -6.89
CA GLU A 130 -8.58 -21.31 -8.03
C GLU A 130 -8.99 -20.02 -8.75
N ILE A 131 -8.62 -18.85 -8.21
CA ILE A 131 -8.99 -17.56 -8.79
C ILE A 131 -7.95 -17.17 -9.84
N SER A 132 -8.43 -16.78 -11.04
CA SER A 132 -7.56 -16.25 -12.07
C SER A 132 -6.77 -15.03 -11.60
N THR A 133 -5.50 -14.98 -11.98
CA THR A 133 -4.61 -13.85 -11.66
C THR A 133 -4.76 -12.68 -12.63
N LYS A 134 -5.50 -12.87 -13.74
CA LYS A 134 -5.73 -11.85 -14.75
C LYS A 134 -6.73 -10.81 -14.27
N ASP A 135 -6.35 -9.56 -14.36
CA ASP A 135 -7.18 -8.39 -13.98
C ASP A 135 -7.74 -8.46 -12.54
N THR A 136 -7.02 -9.16 -11.65
CA THR A 136 -7.34 -9.27 -10.23
C THR A 136 -6.18 -8.87 -9.35
N ALA A 137 -6.46 -8.61 -8.08
CA ALA A 137 -5.45 -8.38 -7.05
C ALA A 137 -5.91 -8.94 -5.71
N LEU A 138 -4.96 -9.47 -4.95
CA LEU A 138 -5.16 -9.88 -3.57
C LEU A 138 -4.70 -8.76 -2.64
N ILE A 139 -5.58 -8.36 -1.73
CA ILE A 139 -5.24 -7.48 -0.63
C ILE A 139 -5.03 -8.34 0.61
N ASP A 140 -3.82 -8.30 1.15
CA ASP A 140 -3.44 -9.07 2.34
C ASP A 140 -3.18 -8.11 3.50
N VAL A 141 -4.10 -8.05 4.46
CA VAL A 141 -3.92 -7.34 5.72
C VAL A 141 -3.12 -8.25 6.66
N ALA A 142 -1.79 -8.21 6.49
CA ALA A 142 -0.83 -9.07 7.19
C ALA A 142 -0.58 -8.66 8.64
N LYS A 143 -1.00 -7.45 9.04
CA LYS A 143 -1.03 -6.97 10.41
C LYS A 143 -2.24 -6.08 10.63
N GLY A 144 -2.97 -6.32 11.72
CA GLY A 144 -4.06 -5.47 12.16
C GLY A 144 -4.17 -5.50 13.67
N ARG A 145 -3.64 -4.46 14.36
CA ARG A 145 -3.52 -4.44 15.81
C ARG A 145 -4.87 -4.61 16.55
N ASN A 146 -5.94 -4.05 15.99
CA ASN A 146 -7.27 -4.08 16.57
C ASN A 146 -8.33 -4.75 15.67
N ILE A 147 -7.95 -5.15 14.45
CA ILE A 147 -8.88 -5.69 13.44
C ILE A 147 -8.53 -7.12 13.03
N GLY A 148 -7.40 -7.67 13.53
CA GLY A 148 -6.90 -8.96 13.09
C GLY A 148 -6.25 -8.92 11.71
N THR A 149 -5.95 -10.11 11.18
CA THR A 149 -5.40 -10.31 9.84
C THR A 149 -6.45 -10.97 8.96
N PHE A 150 -6.54 -10.55 7.71
CA PHE A 150 -7.48 -11.11 6.74
C PHE A 150 -7.03 -10.81 5.31
N ARG A 151 -7.57 -11.55 4.36
CA ARG A 151 -7.30 -11.39 2.93
C ARG A 151 -8.61 -11.27 2.16
N PHE A 152 -8.58 -10.53 1.06
CA PHE A 152 -9.72 -10.45 0.15
C PHE A 152 -9.25 -10.12 -1.27
N MET A 153 -10.06 -10.54 -2.24
CA MET A 153 -9.81 -10.31 -3.66
C MET A 153 -10.50 -9.05 -4.15
N THR A 154 -9.87 -8.41 -5.14
CA THR A 154 -10.42 -7.26 -5.88
C THR A 154 -10.25 -7.46 -7.38
N LYS A 155 -11.11 -6.88 -8.20
CA LYS A 155 -10.84 -6.65 -9.62
C LYS A 155 -9.82 -5.50 -9.75
N PHE A 156 -8.97 -5.57 -10.76
CA PHE A 156 -8.01 -4.50 -11.07
C PHE A 156 -8.01 -4.20 -12.55
N ASN A 157 -8.49 -3.03 -12.93
CA ASN A 157 -8.42 -2.55 -14.30
C ASN A 157 -7.07 -1.83 -14.52
N LYS A 158 -6.16 -2.47 -15.25
CA LYS A 158 -4.81 -1.94 -15.52
C LYS A 158 -4.79 -0.72 -16.45
N ALA A 159 -5.79 -0.55 -17.31
CA ALA A 159 -5.85 0.56 -18.25
C ALA A 159 -6.09 1.90 -17.54
N ILE A 160 -6.80 1.90 -16.43
CA ILE A 160 -7.15 3.10 -15.66
C ILE A 160 -6.69 3.02 -14.20
N THR A 161 -5.89 2.01 -13.86
CA THR A 161 -5.34 1.78 -12.51
C THR A 161 -6.44 1.81 -11.42
N HIS A 162 -7.53 1.09 -11.66
CA HIS A 162 -8.72 1.13 -10.80
C HIS A 162 -8.98 -0.20 -10.13
N PHE A 163 -9.18 -0.18 -8.82
CA PHE A 163 -9.64 -1.31 -8.02
C PHE A 163 -11.16 -1.24 -7.85
N SER A 164 -11.82 -2.39 -7.96
CA SER A 164 -13.25 -2.51 -7.71
C SER A 164 -13.57 -3.79 -6.94
N ASN A 165 -14.75 -3.85 -6.35
CA ASN A 165 -15.19 -5.04 -5.65
C ASN A 165 -15.37 -6.20 -6.63
N ILE A 166 -15.18 -7.42 -6.13
CA ILE A 166 -15.62 -8.63 -6.77
C ILE A 166 -16.96 -8.99 -6.11
N ASP A 167 -18.04 -8.73 -6.83
CA ASP A 167 -19.39 -8.97 -6.31
C ASP A 167 -19.73 -10.47 -6.29
N ASP A 168 -19.16 -11.24 -7.24
CA ASP A 168 -19.25 -12.70 -7.28
C ASP A 168 -17.94 -13.31 -7.84
N LEU A 169 -17.23 -14.07 -7.02
CA LEU A 169 -16.01 -14.80 -7.42
C LEU A 169 -16.30 -15.85 -8.50
N SER A 170 -17.53 -16.40 -8.55
CA SER A 170 -17.94 -17.37 -9.56
C SER A 170 -18.11 -16.75 -10.95
N GLU A 171 -18.49 -15.48 -11.05
CA GLU A 171 -18.55 -14.76 -12.33
C GLU A 171 -17.16 -14.49 -12.90
N VAL A 172 -16.22 -14.07 -12.06
CA VAL A 172 -14.82 -13.84 -12.50
C VAL A 172 -14.22 -15.10 -13.09
N ASN A 173 -14.43 -16.24 -12.45
CA ASN A 173 -13.93 -17.52 -12.96
C ASN A 173 -14.63 -17.95 -14.26
N ARG A 174 -15.92 -17.67 -14.42
CA ARG A 174 -16.66 -18.01 -15.67
C ARG A 174 -16.24 -17.16 -16.86
N GLU A 175 -16.09 -15.84 -16.68
CA GLU A 175 -15.66 -14.94 -17.75
C GLU A 175 -14.22 -15.26 -18.23
N LEU A 176 -13.35 -15.71 -17.32
CA LEU A 176 -11.96 -16.00 -17.64
C LEU A 176 -11.80 -17.37 -18.32
N ILE A 177 -12.57 -18.37 -17.92
CA ILE A 177 -12.63 -19.66 -18.61
C ILE A 177 -13.18 -19.49 -20.04
N ALA A 178 -14.19 -18.63 -20.22
CA ALA A 178 -14.74 -18.33 -21.53
C ALA A 178 -13.74 -17.62 -22.45
N ALA A 179 -12.95 -16.67 -21.92
CA ALA A 179 -11.94 -15.94 -22.68
C ALA A 179 -10.76 -16.82 -23.11
N ASP A 180 -10.37 -17.81 -22.32
CA ASP A 180 -9.31 -18.76 -22.68
C ASP A 180 -9.76 -19.79 -23.75
N ILE A 181 -11.07 -20.02 -23.88
CA ILE A 181 -11.63 -20.93 -24.90
C ILE A 181 -11.74 -20.22 -26.27
N GLU A 182 -11.89 -18.89 -26.29
CA GLU A 182 -12.02 -18.10 -27.53
C GLU A 182 -10.68 -17.62 -28.13
N ALA A 183 -9.54 -17.87 -27.48
CA ALA A 183 -8.24 -17.54 -28.04
C ALA A 183 -7.87 -18.54 -29.16
N PRO A 184 -7.86 -18.16 -30.44
CA PRO A 184 -7.42 -19.06 -31.50
C PRO A 184 -5.90 -19.25 -31.38
N PHE A 185 -5.45 -20.47 -31.59
CA PHE A 185 -4.05 -20.90 -31.67
C PHE A 185 -3.24 -20.08 -32.66
#